data_5a6f48d5876e600c6fb101f453b35ade
#
_entry.id   5a6f48d5876e600c6fb101f453b35ade
#
_cell.length_a   1.000
_cell.length_b   1.000
_cell.length_c   1.000
_cell.angle_alpha   90.00
_cell.angle_beta   90.00
_cell.angle_gamma   90.00
#
_symmetry.space_group_name_H-M   'P 1'
#
loop_
_entity.id
_entity.type
_entity.pdbx_description
1 polymer ?
#
loop_
_entity_poly.entity_id
_entity_poly.type
_entity_poly.pdbx_seq_one_letter_code
_entity_poly.pdbx_strand_id
1 'polypeptide(L)'
;MAAGKISQQNLAGDGCGLPWSAPDRGPAGVAMPEVTILIDDPRGSDVRALAERHLEFARSHKPAGDVHALDVAGLLDHGVTVFSYRADGDLLAVGALKRLDRRHAELKSMHTAEAARGRGIGRAMLAHLIGVARDRGFRRLSLKTGSQPAFAPARSLYASAGFTPCRPFGGYRPSHSSTFMTLSLESPGAAA
;
A
#
# COMPACT_ATOMS: atom_id res chain seq x y z
N MET A 1 -7.89 -1.90 33.89
CA MET A 1 -8.22 -3.28 34.30
C MET A 1 -8.37 -4.16 33.06
N ALA A 2 -7.67 -5.29 33.12
CA ALA A 2 -7.78 -6.50 32.31
C ALA A 2 -7.46 -6.45 30.80
N ALA A 3 -6.21 -6.83 30.52
CA ALA A 3 -5.78 -7.35 29.24
C ALA A 3 -6.35 -8.76 29.02
N GLY A 4 -7.06 -8.98 27.92
CA GLY A 4 -7.53 -10.30 27.50
C GLY A 4 -6.48 -11.03 26.67
N LYS A 5 -5.86 -12.06 27.21
CA LYS A 5 -5.06 -13.05 26.49
C LYS A 5 -6.00 -13.94 25.69
N ILE A 6 -5.77 -14.06 24.38
CA ILE A 6 -6.44 -15.06 23.54
C ILE A 6 -5.54 -16.30 23.48
N SER A 7 -6.02 -17.40 24.07
CA SER A 7 -5.39 -18.71 24.06
C SER A 7 -5.54 -19.37 22.68
N GLN A 8 -4.46 -19.95 22.18
CA GLN A 8 -4.48 -20.90 21.06
C GLN A 8 -5.08 -22.24 21.55
N GLN A 9 -6.09 -22.74 20.88
CA GLN A 9 -6.54 -24.13 21.00
C GLN A 9 -6.28 -24.89 19.72
N ASN A 10 -5.58 -26.03 19.91
CA ASN A 10 -5.21 -27.02 18.93
C ASN A 10 -6.43 -27.62 18.19
N LEU A 11 -6.28 -27.82 16.88
CA LEU A 11 -6.99 -28.86 16.15
C LEU A 11 -5.95 -29.76 15.50
N ALA A 12 -5.82 -30.98 16.05
CA ALA A 12 -5.10 -32.07 15.43
C ALA A 12 -5.97 -32.68 14.32
N GLY A 13 -5.39 -32.85 13.14
CA GLY A 13 -5.96 -33.61 12.02
C GLY A 13 -4.85 -34.32 11.28
N ASP A 14 -4.88 -35.66 11.36
CA ASP A 14 -3.91 -36.59 10.78
C ASP A 14 -3.88 -36.52 9.25
N GLY A 15 -2.67 -36.63 8.65
CA GLY A 15 -2.55 -36.80 7.21
C GLY A 15 -1.13 -36.61 6.66
N CYS A 16 -0.35 -37.67 6.67
CA CYS A 16 0.74 -38.06 5.75
C CYS A 16 1.39 -36.91 4.93
N GLY A 17 2.55 -36.44 5.33
CA GLY A 17 3.39 -35.49 4.57
C GLY A 17 4.79 -35.47 5.14
N LEU A 18 5.79 -35.63 4.27
CA LEU A 18 7.22 -35.65 4.53
C LEU A 18 7.66 -34.53 5.50
N PRO A 19 8.65 -34.78 6.35
CA PRO A 19 9.11 -33.79 7.29
C PRO A 19 9.71 -32.60 6.54
N TRP A 20 9.08 -31.42 6.67
CA TRP A 20 9.66 -30.14 6.34
C TRP A 20 10.92 -29.95 7.18
N SER A 21 12.09 -30.13 6.58
CA SER A 21 13.35 -29.69 7.18
C SER A 21 13.41 -28.19 7.05
N ALA A 22 13.38 -27.50 8.18
CA ALA A 22 13.65 -26.07 8.21
C ALA A 22 14.99 -25.82 7.52
N PRO A 23 15.11 -24.78 6.66
CA PRO A 23 16.40 -24.41 6.09
C PRO A 23 17.38 -24.10 7.21
N ASP A 24 18.58 -24.66 7.05
CA ASP A 24 19.73 -24.55 7.94
C ASP A 24 19.88 -23.12 8.44
N ARG A 25 20.02 -22.94 9.75
CA ARG A 25 20.28 -21.62 10.35
C ARG A 25 21.63 -21.13 9.81
N GLY A 26 21.57 -20.18 8.92
CA GLY A 26 22.76 -19.45 8.50
C GLY A 26 23.53 -18.88 9.69
N PRO A 27 24.76 -18.37 9.50
CA PRO A 27 25.67 -18.03 10.58
C PRO A 27 25.00 -17.16 11.62
N ALA A 28 25.16 -17.56 12.87
CA ALA A 28 24.57 -16.94 14.06
C ALA A 28 24.84 -15.41 14.09
N GLY A 29 23.77 -14.62 14.23
CA GLY A 29 23.91 -13.30 14.79
C GLY A 29 23.37 -12.09 14.02
N VAL A 30 22.74 -12.23 12.85
CA VAL A 30 22.04 -11.07 12.24
C VAL A 30 20.58 -11.15 12.63
N ALA A 31 20.19 -10.36 13.63
CA ALA A 31 18.77 -10.16 13.94
C ALA A 31 18.05 -9.65 12.67
N MET A 32 16.97 -10.30 12.28
CA MET A 32 16.13 -9.80 11.20
C MET A 32 15.55 -8.45 11.62
N PRO A 33 15.55 -7.44 10.74
CA PRO A 33 15.01 -6.13 11.09
C PRO A 33 13.55 -6.27 11.52
N GLU A 34 13.18 -5.58 12.60
CA GLU A 34 11.79 -5.49 13.03
C GLU A 34 11.00 -4.66 12.02
N VAL A 35 10.17 -5.33 11.23
CA VAL A 35 9.35 -4.68 10.20
C VAL A 35 7.94 -4.45 10.71
N THR A 36 7.46 -3.22 10.61
CA THR A 36 6.09 -2.83 10.96
C THR A 36 5.44 -2.03 9.83
N ILE A 37 4.15 -2.28 9.59
CA ILE A 37 3.31 -1.41 8.75
C ILE A 37 2.13 -0.98 9.60
N LEU A 38 2.05 0.30 9.91
CA LEU A 38 1.09 0.86 10.86
C LEU A 38 0.41 2.11 10.29
N ILE A 39 -0.76 2.44 10.85
CA ILE A 39 -1.34 3.77 10.67
C ILE A 39 -0.40 4.78 11.32
N ASP A 40 -0.13 5.87 10.60
CA ASP A 40 0.82 6.87 11.04
C ASP A 40 0.28 8.29 10.84
N ASP A 41 0.82 9.24 11.60
CA ASP A 41 0.42 10.65 11.52
C ASP A 41 1.20 11.36 10.41
N PRO A 42 0.54 11.90 9.37
CA PRO A 42 1.21 12.65 8.30
C PRO A 42 1.89 13.94 8.78
N ARG A 43 1.65 14.38 10.02
CA ARG A 43 2.35 15.52 10.65
C ARG A 43 3.73 15.14 11.20
N GLY A 44 4.00 13.84 11.39
CA GLY A 44 5.33 13.35 11.77
C GLY A 44 6.39 13.84 10.78
N SER A 45 7.52 14.34 11.27
CA SER A 45 8.54 15.00 10.44
C SER A 45 9.06 14.12 9.32
N ASP A 46 9.28 12.86 9.56
CA ASP A 46 9.77 11.87 8.61
C ASP A 46 8.70 11.45 7.58
N VAL A 47 7.46 11.22 8.02
CA VAL A 47 6.31 10.94 7.13
C VAL A 47 6.06 12.11 6.21
N ARG A 48 6.05 13.33 6.77
CA ARG A 48 5.89 14.57 6.01
C ARG A 48 7.00 14.72 4.96
N ALA A 49 8.26 14.56 5.36
CA ALA A 49 9.39 14.68 4.44
C ALA A 49 9.31 13.67 3.29
N LEU A 50 8.86 12.43 3.54
CA LEU A 50 8.70 11.43 2.49
C LEU A 50 7.50 11.73 1.58
N ALA A 51 6.39 12.23 2.12
CA ALA A 51 5.23 12.68 1.35
C ALA A 51 5.55 13.90 0.48
N GLU A 52 6.34 14.85 0.98
CA GLU A 52 6.83 16.00 0.21
C GLU A 52 7.71 15.58 -0.98
N ARG A 53 8.62 14.61 -0.79
CA ARG A 53 9.42 14.02 -1.89
C ARG A 53 8.54 13.34 -2.93
N HIS A 54 7.47 12.67 -2.51
CA HIS A 54 6.51 12.08 -3.44
C HIS A 54 5.80 13.15 -4.28
N LEU A 55 5.37 14.24 -3.64
CA LEU A 55 4.72 15.36 -4.31
C LEU A 55 5.67 16.05 -5.28
N GLU A 56 6.92 16.27 -4.89
CA GLU A 56 7.97 16.82 -5.76
C GLU A 56 8.25 15.94 -6.97
N PHE A 57 8.39 14.64 -6.77
CA PHE A 57 8.51 13.66 -7.86
C PHE A 57 7.31 13.75 -8.82
N ALA A 58 6.08 13.86 -8.30
CA ALA A 58 4.90 13.99 -9.13
C ALA A 58 4.90 15.31 -9.93
N ARG A 59 5.31 16.40 -9.31
CA ARG A 59 5.39 17.74 -9.96
C ARG A 59 6.46 17.79 -11.05
N SER A 60 7.61 17.18 -10.84
CA SER A 60 8.70 17.18 -11.83
C SER A 60 8.40 16.35 -13.09
N HIS A 61 7.42 15.43 -13.01
CA HIS A 61 7.11 14.51 -14.13
C HIS A 61 5.69 14.68 -14.70
N LYS A 62 4.88 15.60 -14.18
CA LYS A 62 3.49 15.80 -14.63
C LYS A 62 3.19 17.28 -14.78
N PRO A 63 2.31 17.68 -15.74
CA PRO A 63 1.75 19.01 -15.79
C PRO A 63 1.07 19.40 -14.48
N ALA A 64 1.15 20.66 -14.09
CA ALA A 64 0.64 21.13 -12.79
C ALA A 64 -0.85 20.77 -12.54
N GLY A 65 -1.70 20.85 -13.56
CA GLY A 65 -3.13 20.48 -13.47
C GLY A 65 -3.41 18.99 -13.31
N ASP A 66 -2.41 18.14 -13.49
CA ASP A 66 -2.53 16.67 -13.39
C ASP A 66 -1.89 16.08 -12.14
N VAL A 67 -1.23 16.91 -11.33
CA VAL A 67 -0.68 16.48 -10.05
C VAL A 67 -1.82 16.36 -9.04
N HIS A 68 -2.10 15.13 -8.62
CA HIS A 68 -3.12 14.81 -7.63
C HIS A 68 -2.54 14.00 -6.44
N ALA A 69 -1.20 14.03 -6.29
CA ALA A 69 -0.57 13.61 -5.05
C ALA A 69 -1.04 14.54 -3.93
N LEU A 70 -1.40 13.95 -2.79
CA LEU A 70 -1.84 14.75 -1.65
C LEU A 70 -0.62 15.40 -1.00
N ASP A 71 -0.76 16.68 -0.70
CA ASP A 71 0.09 17.35 0.28
C ASP A 71 -0.31 16.93 1.71
N VAL A 72 0.39 17.44 2.71
CA VAL A 72 0.12 17.09 4.11
C VAL A 72 -1.31 17.43 4.52
N ALA A 73 -1.85 18.56 4.04
CA ALA A 73 -3.24 18.94 4.33
C ALA A 73 -4.23 17.96 3.74
N GLY A 74 -4.02 17.51 2.50
CA GLY A 74 -4.85 16.48 1.87
C GLY A 74 -4.71 15.09 2.50
N LEU A 75 -3.56 14.79 3.10
CA LEU A 75 -3.37 13.55 3.87
C LEU A 75 -4.08 13.56 5.23
N LEU A 76 -4.40 14.74 5.76
CA LEU A 76 -5.17 14.94 7.00
C LEU A 76 -6.69 14.99 6.76
N ASP A 77 -7.15 14.88 5.51
CA ASP A 77 -8.57 14.95 5.17
C ASP A 77 -9.36 13.77 5.76
N HIS A 78 -10.61 14.06 6.18
CA HIS A 78 -11.53 13.04 6.69
C HIS A 78 -11.79 11.94 5.65
N GLY A 79 -11.42 10.73 5.93
CA GLY A 79 -11.55 9.59 5.01
C GLY A 79 -10.24 9.20 4.35
N VAL A 80 -9.14 9.86 4.67
CA VAL A 80 -7.78 9.42 4.34
C VAL A 80 -7.16 8.74 5.56
N THR A 81 -6.54 7.58 5.35
CA THR A 81 -5.73 6.90 6.36
C THR A 81 -4.34 6.73 5.78
N VAL A 82 -3.33 7.24 6.47
CA VAL A 82 -1.92 7.12 6.07
C VAL A 82 -1.29 5.94 6.79
N PHE A 83 -0.43 5.22 6.10
CA PHE A 83 0.33 4.09 6.60
C PHE A 83 1.81 4.32 6.35
N SER A 84 2.64 3.91 7.30
CA SER A 84 4.08 3.86 7.18
C SER A 84 4.59 2.41 7.21
N TYR A 85 5.61 2.13 6.41
CA TYR A 85 6.44 0.92 6.51
C TYR A 85 7.74 1.31 7.19
N ARG A 86 8.03 0.69 8.33
CA ARG A 86 9.25 0.93 9.10
C ARG A 86 10.04 -0.37 9.26
N ALA A 87 11.36 -0.24 9.29
CA ALA A 87 12.26 -1.31 9.68
C ALA A 87 13.26 -0.75 10.71
N ASP A 88 13.34 -1.38 11.88
CA ASP A 88 14.13 -0.91 13.03
C ASP A 88 13.85 0.58 13.40
N GLY A 89 12.60 1.02 13.22
CA GLY A 89 12.16 2.39 13.43
C GLY A 89 12.31 3.32 12.22
N ASP A 90 13.18 3.02 11.26
CA ASP A 90 13.40 3.83 10.06
C ASP A 90 12.21 3.78 9.10
N LEU A 91 11.74 4.95 8.66
CA LEU A 91 10.68 5.08 7.68
C LEU A 91 11.20 4.76 6.27
N LEU A 92 10.68 3.69 5.66
CA LEU A 92 11.11 3.22 4.34
C LEU A 92 10.06 3.41 3.24
N ALA A 93 8.78 3.47 3.59
CA ALA A 93 7.72 3.78 2.63
C ALA A 93 6.50 4.37 3.33
N VAL A 94 5.69 5.08 2.54
CA VAL A 94 4.36 5.56 2.91
C VAL A 94 3.34 5.14 1.85
N GLY A 95 2.08 5.08 2.26
CA GLY A 95 0.94 4.91 1.38
C GLY A 95 -0.33 5.33 2.09
N ALA A 96 -1.38 5.63 1.35
CA ALA A 96 -2.64 6.05 1.94
C ALA A 96 -3.85 5.40 1.26
N LEU A 97 -4.91 5.20 2.02
CA LEU A 97 -6.23 4.83 1.54
C LEU A 97 -7.18 6.01 1.73
N LYS A 98 -7.80 6.47 0.65
CA LYS A 98 -8.89 7.45 0.68
C LYS A 98 -10.22 6.76 0.41
N ARG A 99 -11.17 6.90 1.33
CA ARG A 99 -12.54 6.42 1.10
C ARG A 99 -13.23 7.33 0.08
N LEU A 100 -13.71 6.77 -1.02
CA LEU A 100 -14.52 7.47 -2.02
C LEU A 100 -16.01 7.30 -1.73
N ASP A 101 -16.43 6.07 -1.39
CA ASP A 101 -17.77 5.73 -0.94
C ASP A 101 -17.76 4.51 0.01
N ARG A 102 -18.93 3.90 0.25
CA ARG A 102 -19.06 2.75 1.16
C ARG A 102 -18.34 1.49 0.67
N ARG A 103 -18.11 1.35 -0.64
CA ARG A 103 -17.56 0.14 -1.27
C ARG A 103 -16.32 0.40 -2.12
N HIS A 104 -15.90 1.67 -2.25
CA HIS A 104 -14.80 2.07 -3.11
C HIS A 104 -13.79 2.92 -2.36
N ALA A 105 -12.55 2.49 -2.37
CA ALA A 105 -11.41 3.26 -1.87
C ALA A 105 -10.43 3.59 -2.99
N GLU A 106 -9.64 4.64 -2.79
CA GLU A 106 -8.53 5.03 -3.65
C GLU A 106 -7.21 4.84 -2.91
N LEU A 107 -6.28 4.16 -3.56
CA LEU A 107 -4.89 4.07 -3.14
C LEU A 107 -4.17 5.36 -3.55
N LYS A 108 -3.55 6.04 -2.57
CA LYS A 108 -2.88 7.32 -2.77
C LYS A 108 -1.49 7.36 -2.16
N SER A 109 -0.68 8.29 -2.65
CA SER A 109 0.61 8.69 -2.05
C SER A 109 1.56 7.54 -1.74
N MET A 110 1.51 6.46 -2.56
CA MET A 110 2.47 5.36 -2.46
C MET A 110 3.87 5.84 -2.85
N HIS A 111 4.77 5.82 -1.88
CA HIS A 111 6.17 6.20 -2.12
C HIS A 111 7.11 5.37 -1.26
N THR A 112 8.17 4.85 -1.87
CA THR A 112 9.26 4.16 -1.19
C THR A 112 10.49 5.06 -1.22
N ALA A 113 11.14 5.23 -0.07
CA ALA A 113 12.38 5.97 0.06
C ALA A 113 13.42 5.45 -0.95
N GLU A 114 14.18 6.34 -1.55
CA GLU A 114 15.06 6.00 -2.67
C GLU A 114 16.05 4.89 -2.31
N ALA A 115 16.71 5.01 -1.16
CA ALA A 115 17.65 4.01 -0.65
C ALA A 115 17.02 2.64 -0.32
N ALA A 116 15.69 2.58 -0.26
CA ALA A 116 14.94 1.36 0.08
C ALA A 116 14.26 0.71 -1.15
N ARG A 117 14.43 1.29 -2.34
CA ARG A 117 13.87 0.74 -3.60
C ARG A 117 14.54 -0.58 -3.98
N GLY A 118 13.85 -1.39 -4.78
CA GLY A 118 14.37 -2.70 -5.21
C GLY A 118 14.32 -3.81 -4.15
N ARG A 119 13.98 -3.49 -2.89
CA ARG A 119 13.96 -4.41 -1.74
C ARG A 119 12.59 -5.04 -1.45
N GLY A 120 11.62 -4.92 -2.36
CA GLY A 120 10.27 -5.50 -2.18
C GLY A 120 9.33 -4.67 -1.29
N ILE A 121 9.80 -3.58 -0.68
CA ILE A 121 9.03 -2.77 0.30
C ILE A 121 7.75 -2.20 -0.30
N GLY A 122 7.79 -1.66 -1.53
CA GLY A 122 6.59 -1.17 -2.20
C GLY A 122 5.54 -2.27 -2.44
N ARG A 123 5.98 -3.51 -2.71
CA ARG A 123 5.09 -4.67 -2.85
C ARG A 123 4.46 -5.04 -1.51
N ALA A 124 5.23 -5.07 -0.44
CA ALA A 124 4.74 -5.36 0.91
C ALA A 124 3.73 -4.32 1.37
N MET A 125 4.04 -3.02 1.18
CA MET A 125 3.10 -1.92 1.48
C MET A 125 1.81 -2.05 0.67
N LEU A 126 1.89 -2.31 -0.63
CA LEU A 126 0.70 -2.49 -1.49
C LEU A 126 -0.15 -3.67 -1.05
N ALA A 127 0.46 -4.81 -0.75
CA ALA A 127 -0.25 -6.00 -0.26
C ALA A 127 -0.98 -5.71 1.07
N HIS A 128 -0.32 -5.01 2.00
CA HIS A 128 -0.92 -4.58 3.26
C HIS A 128 -2.14 -3.67 3.02
N LEU A 129 -2.02 -2.65 2.17
CA LEU A 129 -3.11 -1.72 1.87
C LEU A 129 -4.30 -2.41 1.18
N ILE A 130 -4.04 -3.39 0.32
CA ILE A 130 -5.09 -4.24 -0.27
C ILE A 130 -5.82 -5.05 0.82
N GLY A 131 -5.07 -5.64 1.76
CA GLY A 131 -5.63 -6.35 2.92
C GLY A 131 -6.52 -5.45 3.76
N VAL A 132 -6.00 -4.29 4.20
CA VAL A 132 -6.77 -3.31 4.96
C VAL A 132 -8.02 -2.84 4.22
N ALA A 133 -7.94 -2.66 2.90
CA ALA A 133 -9.12 -2.27 2.12
C ALA A 133 -10.19 -3.36 2.14
N ARG A 134 -9.81 -4.64 2.04
CA ARG A 134 -10.74 -5.79 2.18
C ARG A 134 -11.35 -5.86 3.57
N ASP A 135 -10.54 -5.76 4.62
CA ASP A 135 -10.98 -5.83 6.02
C ASP A 135 -11.95 -4.70 6.39
N ARG A 136 -11.80 -3.53 5.74
CA ARG A 136 -12.73 -2.40 5.85
C ARG A 136 -14.02 -2.56 5.00
N GLY A 137 -14.19 -3.67 4.31
CA GLY A 137 -15.38 -3.99 3.52
C GLY A 137 -15.47 -3.28 2.17
N PHE A 138 -14.37 -2.69 1.68
CA PHE A 138 -14.34 -2.16 0.32
C PHE A 138 -14.38 -3.32 -0.69
N ARG A 139 -15.13 -3.13 -1.77
CA ARG A 139 -15.23 -4.11 -2.87
C ARG A 139 -14.35 -3.73 -4.06
N ARG A 140 -13.88 -2.50 -4.09
CA ARG A 140 -13.04 -1.97 -5.17
C ARG A 140 -11.98 -1.05 -4.62
N LEU A 141 -10.77 -1.21 -5.11
CA LEU A 141 -9.63 -0.32 -4.86
C LEU A 141 -9.15 0.22 -6.20
N SER A 142 -9.09 1.53 -6.34
CA SER A 142 -8.62 2.17 -7.57
C SER A 142 -7.45 3.11 -7.27
N LEU A 143 -6.71 3.47 -8.29
CA LEU A 143 -5.60 4.41 -8.19
C LEU A 143 -5.46 5.26 -9.45
N LYS A 144 -4.86 6.43 -9.29
CA LYS A 144 -4.40 7.29 -10.37
C LYS A 144 -2.88 7.42 -10.28
N THR A 145 -2.18 7.15 -11.37
CA THR A 145 -0.73 7.31 -11.48
C THR A 145 -0.36 8.08 -12.75
N GLY A 146 0.92 8.28 -13.03
CA GLY A 146 1.38 8.91 -14.26
C GLY A 146 1.44 7.93 -15.43
N SER A 147 1.26 8.45 -16.66
CA SER A 147 1.50 7.71 -17.90
C SER A 147 2.95 7.76 -18.35
N GLN A 148 3.75 8.74 -17.87
CA GLN A 148 5.13 8.98 -18.26
C GLN A 148 6.04 7.80 -17.87
N PRO A 149 7.20 7.64 -18.55
CA PRO A 149 8.15 6.56 -18.26
C PRO A 149 8.60 6.47 -16.80
N ALA A 150 8.77 7.61 -16.13
CA ALA A 150 9.14 7.67 -14.71
C ALA A 150 8.17 6.91 -13.78
N PHE A 151 6.91 6.74 -14.18
CA PHE A 151 5.90 5.98 -13.42
C PHE A 151 5.77 4.51 -13.88
N ALA A 152 6.55 4.05 -14.85
CA ALA A 152 6.48 2.67 -15.34
C ALA A 152 6.70 1.63 -14.23
N PRO A 153 7.67 1.79 -13.31
CA PRO A 153 7.84 0.85 -12.20
C PRO A 153 6.60 0.76 -11.29
N ALA A 154 5.93 1.90 -11.03
CA ALA A 154 4.71 1.91 -10.25
C ALA A 154 3.55 1.20 -10.96
N ARG A 155 3.36 1.45 -12.27
CA ARG A 155 2.35 0.73 -13.07
C ARG A 155 2.59 -0.78 -13.09
N SER A 156 3.85 -1.22 -13.25
CA SER A 156 4.20 -2.64 -13.21
C SER A 156 3.93 -3.26 -11.85
N LEU A 157 4.20 -2.53 -10.76
CA LEU A 157 3.90 -2.96 -9.40
C LEU A 157 2.38 -3.19 -9.23
N TYR A 158 1.55 -2.23 -9.65
CA TYR A 158 0.10 -2.36 -9.53
C TYR A 158 -0.46 -3.47 -10.43
N ALA A 159 0.01 -3.58 -11.67
CA ALA A 159 -0.39 -4.67 -12.56
C ALA A 159 -0.05 -6.05 -11.99
N SER A 160 1.15 -6.21 -11.39
CA SER A 160 1.55 -7.46 -10.72
C SER A 160 0.68 -7.83 -9.50
N ALA A 161 0.00 -6.86 -8.92
CA ALA A 161 -0.96 -7.05 -7.83
C ALA A 161 -2.41 -7.24 -8.32
N GLY A 162 -2.63 -7.34 -9.64
CA GLY A 162 -3.95 -7.61 -10.24
C GLY A 162 -4.75 -6.36 -10.60
N PHE A 163 -4.17 -5.15 -10.47
CA PHE A 163 -4.85 -3.96 -10.97
C PHE A 163 -4.88 -3.95 -12.51
N THR A 164 -6.04 -3.61 -13.05
CA THR A 164 -6.26 -3.47 -14.49
C THR A 164 -6.60 -2.02 -14.86
N PRO A 165 -6.32 -1.58 -16.11
CA PRO A 165 -6.72 -0.26 -16.57
C PRO A 165 -8.23 -0.03 -16.42
N CYS A 166 -8.63 1.19 -16.06
CA CYS A 166 -10.04 1.57 -15.95
C CYS A 166 -10.29 3.00 -16.43
N ARG A 167 -11.57 3.38 -16.52
CA ARG A 167 -11.96 4.77 -16.76
C ARG A 167 -11.67 5.64 -15.53
N PRO A 168 -11.57 6.97 -15.68
CA PRO A 168 -11.50 7.90 -14.55
C PRO A 168 -12.63 7.66 -13.54
N PHE A 169 -12.34 7.85 -12.26
CA PHE A 169 -13.25 7.66 -11.13
C PHE A 169 -13.15 8.84 -10.15
N GLY A 170 -14.00 8.90 -9.15
CA GLY A 170 -13.89 9.83 -8.01
C GLY A 170 -13.81 11.32 -8.40
N GLY A 171 -14.45 11.72 -9.49
CA GLY A 171 -14.43 13.11 -9.99
C GLY A 171 -13.22 13.45 -10.87
N TYR A 172 -12.31 12.51 -11.13
CA TYR A 172 -11.22 12.72 -12.08
C TYR A 172 -11.71 12.84 -13.52
N ARG A 173 -11.03 13.68 -14.30
CA ARG A 173 -11.23 13.79 -15.75
C ARG A 173 -10.16 12.99 -16.50
N PRO A 174 -10.45 12.51 -17.73
CA PRO A 174 -9.43 11.91 -18.60
C PRO A 174 -8.27 12.89 -18.80
N SER A 175 -7.05 12.36 -18.78
CA SER A 175 -5.84 13.12 -19.07
C SER A 175 -4.81 12.19 -19.72
N HIS A 176 -4.10 12.68 -20.74
CA HIS A 176 -3.02 11.93 -21.40
C HIS A 176 -1.81 11.69 -20.47
N SER A 177 -1.67 12.50 -19.40
CA SER A 177 -0.59 12.36 -18.42
C SER A 177 -0.94 11.42 -17.27
N SER A 178 -2.11 10.76 -17.31
CA SER A 178 -2.62 9.95 -16.20
C SER A 178 -3.07 8.57 -16.67
N THR A 179 -2.72 7.57 -15.86
CA THR A 179 -3.21 6.19 -15.97
C THR A 179 -4.10 5.90 -14.76
N PHE A 180 -5.28 5.38 -15.02
CA PHE A 180 -6.22 4.93 -13.99
C PHE A 180 -6.24 3.42 -13.96
N MET A 181 -6.17 2.83 -12.78
CA MET A 181 -6.21 1.39 -12.60
C MET A 181 -7.13 1.01 -11.45
N THR A 182 -7.72 -0.18 -11.51
CA THR A 182 -8.65 -0.68 -10.50
C THR A 182 -8.42 -2.16 -10.21
N LEU A 183 -8.72 -2.55 -8.96
CA LEU A 183 -8.70 -3.92 -8.49
C LEU A 183 -10.05 -4.24 -7.85
N SER A 184 -10.69 -5.34 -8.28
CA SER A 184 -11.81 -5.92 -7.54
C SER A 184 -11.28 -6.59 -6.28
N LEU A 185 -11.88 -6.29 -5.14
CA LEU A 185 -11.55 -6.88 -3.85
C LEU A 185 -12.52 -8.02 -3.48
N GLU A 186 -13.55 -8.24 -4.28
CA GLU A 186 -14.49 -9.35 -4.09
C GLU A 186 -13.80 -10.68 -4.41
N SER A 187 -14.04 -11.68 -3.60
CA SER A 187 -13.60 -13.05 -3.90
C SER A 187 -14.32 -13.54 -5.16
N PRO A 188 -13.63 -14.19 -6.12
CA PRO A 188 -14.31 -14.85 -7.22
C PRO A 188 -15.20 -15.96 -6.64
N GLY A 189 -16.52 -15.69 -6.55
CA GLY A 189 -17.49 -16.66 -6.02
C GLY A 189 -18.61 -16.09 -5.13
N ALA A 190 -18.64 -14.80 -4.83
CA ALA A 190 -19.70 -14.17 -4.01
C ALA A 190 -20.80 -13.50 -4.84
N ALA A 191 -21.04 -13.99 -6.07
CA ALA A 191 -22.19 -13.62 -6.87
C ALA A 191 -23.22 -14.78 -6.80
N ALA A 192 -24.13 -14.68 -5.85
CA ALA A 192 -25.37 -15.44 -5.82
C ALA A 192 -26.52 -14.48 -5.50
#